data_98e82203d1418fbe7d6f8fe523bd71e5
#
_entry.id   98e82203d1418fbe7d6f8fe523bd71e5
#
_cell.length_a   1.000
_cell.length_b   1.000
_cell.length_c   1.000
_cell.angle_alpha   90.00
_cell.angle_beta   90.00
_cell.angle_gamma   90.00
#
_symmetry.space_group_name_H-M   'P 1'
#
loop_
_entity.id
_entity.type
_entity.pdbx_description
1 polymer ?
#
loop_
_entity_poly.entity_id
_entity_poly.type
_entity_poly.pdbx_seq_one_letter_code
_entity_poly.pdbx_strand_id
1 'polypeptide(L)'
;MIIEPSKSLLGVLIVTMPNERRNAVNYTRQFLVDLMDPKKTPRVPKEIRKEAYRCLKHYPGEYYMEEAQKLAPSIFGEWNE
;
A
#
# COMPACT_ATOMS: atom_id res chain seq x y z
N MET A 1 11.81 18.61 3.26
CA MET A 1 11.55 18.25 3.62
C MET A 1 11.38 18.08 3.95
N ILE A 2 11.24 17.78 4.26
CA ILE A 2 11.06 17.37 4.84
C ILE A 2 10.94 17.30 5.41
N ILE A 3 10.92 17.20 5.78
CA ILE A 3 10.72 17.10 6.45
C ILE A 3 11.02 17.17 7.37
N GLU A 4 11.51 17.57 7.84
CA GLU A 4 11.64 17.48 8.89
C GLU A 4 10.80 17.67 9.86
N PRO A 5 10.00 18.39 9.97
CA PRO A 5 8.99 18.34 10.93
C PRO A 5 8.33 17.12 10.77
N SER A 6 8.69 16.57 9.84
CA SER A 6 8.30 15.28 9.61
C SER A 6 8.77 14.36 10.69
N LYS A 7 9.56 14.85 11.61
CA LYS A 7 9.94 14.01 12.72
C LYS A 7 8.77 13.59 13.54
N SER A 8 7.88 14.48 13.87
CA SER A 8 6.74 14.06 14.66
C SER A 8 5.83 13.18 13.84
N LEU A 9 5.74 13.43 12.55
CA LEU A 9 4.98 12.57 11.68
C LEU A 9 5.58 11.19 11.63
N LEU A 10 6.89 11.10 11.58
CA LEU A 10 7.56 9.82 11.58
C LEU A 10 7.29 9.07 12.86
N GLY A 11 7.28 9.76 13.98
CA GLY A 11 6.98 9.13 15.24
C GLY A 11 5.59 8.53 15.24
N VAL A 12 4.63 9.25 14.67
CA VAL A 12 3.28 8.73 14.57
C VAL A 12 3.24 7.52 13.66
N LEU A 13 3.98 7.57 12.57
CA LEU A 13 3.99 6.46 11.62
C LEU A 13 4.61 5.20 12.20
N ILE A 14 5.45 5.32 13.21
CA ILE A 14 6.04 4.15 13.84
C ILE A 14 5.03 3.38 14.64
N VAL A 15 4.00 4.07 15.14
CA VAL A 15 3.01 3.45 16.01
C VAL A 15 1.82 3.00 15.18
N THR A 16 1.92 1.81 14.61
CA THR A 16 0.83 1.23 13.84
C THR A 16 0.61 -0.20 14.31
N MET A 17 -0.59 -0.68 14.07
CA MET A 17 -0.96 -2.03 14.42
C MET A 17 -0.77 -2.98 13.24
N PRO A 18 -0.59 -4.28 13.48
CA PRO A 18 -0.39 -5.22 12.39
C PRO A 18 -1.50 -5.22 11.35
N ASN A 19 -2.76 -5.10 11.78
CA ASN A 19 -3.87 -5.06 10.83
C ASN A 19 -3.84 -3.78 10.01
N GLU A 20 -3.39 -2.68 10.60
CA GLU A 20 -3.29 -1.43 9.88
C GLU A 20 -2.22 -1.51 8.80
N ARG A 21 -1.12 -2.18 9.09
CA ARG A 21 -0.07 -2.35 8.08
C ARG A 21 -0.55 -3.21 6.93
N ARG A 22 -1.30 -4.27 7.24
CA ARG A 22 -1.87 -5.11 6.19
C ARG A 22 -2.87 -4.32 5.34
N ASN A 23 -3.74 -3.55 6.00
CA ASN A 23 -4.71 -2.72 5.28
C ASN A 23 -4.01 -1.73 4.36
N ALA A 24 -2.91 -1.13 4.83
CA ALA A 24 -2.17 -0.17 4.02
C ALA A 24 -1.64 -0.81 2.75
N VAL A 25 -1.15 -2.04 2.83
CA VAL A 25 -0.65 -2.74 1.65
C VAL A 25 -1.80 -2.98 0.67
N ASN A 26 -2.95 -3.42 1.16
CA ASN A 26 -4.10 -3.71 0.31
C ASN A 26 -4.66 -2.44 -0.34
N TYR A 27 -4.77 -1.36 0.43
CA TYR A 27 -5.26 -0.10 -0.11
C TYR A 27 -4.30 0.47 -1.16
N THR A 28 -3.01 0.34 -0.92
CA THR A 28 -2.03 0.82 -1.89
C THR A 28 -2.13 0.03 -3.19
N ARG A 29 -2.32 -1.28 -3.07
CA ARG A 29 -2.50 -2.09 -4.26
C ARG A 29 -3.72 -1.64 -5.05
N GLN A 30 -4.83 -1.41 -4.35
CA GLN A 30 -6.04 -0.97 -5.02
C GLN A 30 -5.87 0.39 -5.69
N PHE A 31 -5.16 1.29 -5.02
CA PHE A 31 -4.88 2.60 -5.60
C PHE A 31 -4.09 2.46 -6.91
N LEU A 32 -3.09 1.59 -6.91
CA LEU A 32 -2.31 1.38 -8.12
C LEU A 32 -3.13 0.76 -9.24
N VAL A 33 -4.01 -0.18 -8.90
CA VAL A 33 -4.92 -0.77 -9.88
C VAL A 33 -5.83 0.31 -10.48
N ASP A 34 -6.37 1.17 -9.62
CA ASP A 34 -7.26 2.23 -10.08
C ASP A 34 -6.52 3.23 -10.96
N LEU A 35 -5.25 3.48 -10.67
CA LEU A 35 -4.46 4.38 -11.51
C LEU A 35 -4.31 3.86 -12.93
N MET A 36 -4.37 2.55 -13.11
CA MET A 36 -4.23 1.96 -14.43
C MET A 36 -5.55 1.95 -15.20
N ASP A 37 -6.66 2.25 -14.56
CA ASP A 37 -7.97 2.19 -15.18
C ASP A 37 -8.43 3.60 -15.59
N PRO A 38 -8.47 3.90 -16.89
CA PRO A 38 -8.88 5.22 -17.35
C PRO A 38 -10.30 5.61 -16.94
N LYS A 39 -11.14 4.63 -16.65
CA LYS A 39 -12.50 4.93 -16.24
C LYS A 39 -12.55 5.42 -14.81
N LYS A 40 -11.68 4.88 -13.94
CA LYS A 40 -11.66 5.29 -12.55
C LYS A 40 -10.81 6.52 -12.31
N THR A 41 -9.76 6.68 -13.10
CA THR A 41 -8.86 7.83 -12.96
C THR A 41 -8.64 8.46 -14.33
N PRO A 42 -9.63 9.22 -14.82
CA PRO A 42 -9.65 9.64 -16.23
C PRO A 42 -8.60 10.67 -16.64
N ARG A 43 -7.95 11.36 -15.76
CA ARG A 43 -7.02 12.41 -16.15
C ARG A 43 -5.59 12.13 -15.76
N VAL A 44 -5.26 10.85 -15.64
CA VAL A 44 -3.92 10.47 -15.27
C VAL A 44 -3.05 10.33 -16.53
N PRO A 45 -1.87 10.94 -16.56
CA PRO A 45 -0.97 10.80 -17.70
C PRO A 45 -0.55 9.37 -17.95
N LYS A 46 -0.28 9.08 -19.20
CA LYS A 46 0.13 7.75 -19.62
C LYS A 46 1.36 7.25 -18.86
N GLU A 47 2.30 8.16 -18.62
CA GLU A 47 3.53 7.80 -17.93
C GLU A 47 3.26 7.35 -16.50
N ILE A 48 2.27 7.97 -15.86
CA ILE A 48 1.92 7.58 -14.49
C ILE A 48 1.28 6.19 -14.49
N ARG A 49 0.47 5.89 -15.50
CA ARG A 49 -0.12 4.56 -15.57
C ARG A 49 0.96 3.49 -15.78
N LYS A 50 2.00 3.80 -16.54
CA LYS A 50 3.11 2.88 -16.72
C LYS A 50 3.85 2.65 -15.42
N GLU A 51 4.04 3.72 -14.64
CA GLU A 51 4.71 3.58 -13.34
C GLU A 51 3.87 2.75 -12.38
N ALA A 52 2.55 2.94 -12.42
CA ALA A 52 1.67 2.14 -11.57
C ALA A 52 1.78 0.66 -11.93
N TYR A 53 1.82 0.36 -13.22
CA TYR A 53 1.99 -1.02 -13.66
C TYR A 53 3.30 -1.60 -13.16
N ARG A 54 4.38 -0.82 -13.25
CA ARG A 54 5.68 -1.27 -12.81
C ARG A 54 5.68 -1.58 -11.32
N CYS A 55 5.01 -0.76 -10.54
CA CYS A 55 4.90 -0.99 -9.10
C CYS A 55 4.07 -2.23 -8.79
N LEU A 56 3.02 -2.47 -9.58
CA LEU A 56 2.13 -3.61 -9.34
C LEU A 56 2.72 -4.94 -9.75
N LYS A 57 3.68 -4.93 -10.64
CA LYS A 57 4.15 -6.14 -11.29
C LYS A 57 4.52 -7.24 -10.29
N HIS A 58 5.14 -6.86 -9.20
CA HIS A 58 5.53 -7.83 -8.18
C HIS A 58 4.97 -7.48 -6.81
N TYR A 59 3.94 -6.66 -6.79
CA TYR A 59 3.34 -6.24 -5.54
C TYR A 59 2.62 -7.43 -4.89
N PRO A 60 2.76 -7.62 -3.59
CA PRO A 60 2.16 -8.80 -2.95
C PRO A 60 0.64 -8.74 -2.97
N GLY A 61 0.05 -9.81 -3.47
CA GLY A 61 -1.40 -9.95 -3.47
C GLY A 61 -1.89 -10.64 -2.22
N GLU A 62 -3.17 -10.98 -2.23
CA GLU A 62 -3.82 -11.51 -1.04
C GLU A 62 -3.18 -12.81 -0.55
N TYR A 63 -2.79 -13.67 -1.47
CA TYR A 63 -2.17 -14.94 -1.07
C TYR A 63 -0.93 -14.71 -0.23
N TYR A 64 -0.03 -13.83 -0.70
CA TYR A 64 1.21 -13.58 0.02
C TYR A 64 0.98 -12.83 1.32
N MET A 65 -0.02 -11.96 1.36
CA MET A 65 -0.33 -11.26 2.59
C MET A 65 -0.91 -12.19 3.64
N GLU A 66 -1.68 -13.20 3.23
CA GLU A 66 -2.18 -14.19 4.16
C GLU A 66 -1.04 -15.04 4.70
N GLU A 67 -0.08 -15.38 3.85
CA GLU A 67 1.10 -16.12 4.30
C GLU A 67 1.92 -15.28 5.26
N ALA A 68 2.05 -13.98 4.97
CA ALA A 68 2.79 -13.10 5.87
C ALA A 68 2.12 -13.02 7.23
N GLN A 69 0.78 -13.02 7.26
CA GLN A 69 0.07 -13.01 8.53
C GLN A 69 0.35 -14.27 9.33
N LYS A 70 0.37 -15.42 8.67
CA LYS A 70 0.64 -16.68 9.36
C LYS A 70 2.05 -16.73 9.90
N LEU A 71 3.01 -16.24 9.13
CA LEU A 71 4.41 -16.33 9.50
C LEU A 71 4.86 -15.20 10.40
N ALA A 72 4.23 -14.05 10.32
CA ALA A 72 4.63 -12.87 11.09
C ALA A 72 3.41 -12.07 11.54
N PRO A 73 2.57 -12.65 12.41
CA PRO A 73 1.33 -11.97 12.80
C PRO A 73 1.55 -10.69 13.59
N SER A 74 2.74 -10.51 14.16
CA SER A 74 3.03 -9.27 14.85
C SER A 74 3.40 -8.14 13.90
N ILE A 75 3.59 -8.45 12.62
CA ILE A 75 3.95 -7.46 11.63
C ILE A 75 2.76 -7.18 10.71
N PHE A 76 2.16 -8.23 10.16
CA PHE A 76 1.00 -8.11 9.29
C PHE A 76 -0.16 -8.91 9.87
N GLY A 77 -1.23 -8.22 10.20
CA GLY A 77 -2.40 -8.87 10.78
C GLY A 77 -3.45 -9.21 9.74
N GLU A 78 -4.69 -9.36 10.21
CA GLU A 78 -5.79 -9.72 9.34
C GLU A 78 -6.26 -8.54 8.52
N TRP A 79 -6.78 -8.85 7.33
CA TRP A 79 -7.43 -7.85 6.50
C TRP A 79 -8.69 -7.39 7.21
N ASN A 80 -8.79 -6.12 7.45
CA ASN A 80 -9.87 -5.61 8.26
C ASN A 80 -10.30 -4.26 7.70
N GLU A 81 -11.31 -4.28 6.89
CA GLU A 81 -11.77 -3.11 6.19
C GLU A 81 -12.50 -2.10 7.07
#